data_0831344a3893da46477fb384ecbd527f
#
_entry.id   0831344a3893da46477fb384ecbd527f
#
_cell.length_a   1.000
_cell.length_b   1.000
_cell.length_c   1.000
_cell.angle_alpha   90.00
_cell.angle_beta   90.00
_cell.angle_gamma   90.00
#
_symmetry.space_group_name_H-M   'P 1'
#
loop_
_entity.id
_entity.type
_entity.pdbx_description
1 polymer ?
#
loop_
_entity_poly.entity_id
_entity_poly.type
_entity_poly.pdbx_seq_one_letter_code
_entity_poly.pdbx_strand_id
1 'polypeptide(L)'
;ILTGATHEQCNVWWNEFVGHDLARHPDILSQVFFANPSARTLAAATWDAFVSPYGPGPIIHQRVDQQRTGQHQLFGPDLSQGIDRADEQVSSWAAWHLLHEGPDAAVVYFEGVDHAGHSFGADSEQYQQAVGHVDELTRHLVKAVAERHEQLGEQWLVAVTTDHGHKPEGGHGEDEVEVRRSFLAAHHIGGTLPEPLLRTAALRSHEVTPLLLQAMGVHPGHMDASDVGVLRDVEPIGPSREMDFEW
;
A
#
# COMPACT_ATOMS: atom_id res chain seq x y z
N ILE A 1 -2.98 -5.86 -3.91
CA ILE A 1 -1.70 -5.12 -3.85
C ILE A 1 -0.84 -5.62 -2.70
N LEU A 2 -1.23 -5.46 -1.44
CA LEU A 2 -0.38 -5.64 -0.26
C LEU A 2 0.17 -7.04 -0.02
N THR A 3 -0.50 -8.07 -0.48
CA THR A 3 -0.07 -9.48 -0.30
C THR A 3 0.75 -10.01 -1.48
N GLY A 4 0.60 -9.43 -2.65
CA GLY A 4 1.13 -9.99 -3.90
C GLY A 4 0.35 -11.19 -4.42
N ALA A 5 -0.84 -11.46 -3.87
CA ALA A 5 -1.70 -12.59 -4.25
C ALA A 5 -2.93 -12.11 -5.04
N THR A 6 -3.45 -12.98 -5.90
CA THR A 6 -4.75 -12.76 -6.56
C THR A 6 -5.92 -13.02 -5.61
N HIS A 7 -7.12 -12.62 -6.00
CA HIS A 7 -8.34 -12.89 -5.23
C HIS A 7 -8.56 -14.39 -4.98
N GLU A 8 -8.30 -15.24 -6.00
CA GLU A 8 -8.41 -16.68 -5.88
C GLU A 8 -7.39 -17.27 -4.89
N GLN A 9 -6.18 -16.70 -4.84
CA GLN A 9 -5.13 -17.17 -3.94
C GLN A 9 -5.41 -16.78 -2.49
N CYS A 10 -5.75 -15.51 -2.24
CA CYS A 10 -5.97 -15.02 -0.87
C CYS A 10 -7.44 -15.18 -0.40
N ASN A 11 -8.34 -15.62 -1.29
CA ASN A 11 -9.77 -15.77 -1.03
C ASN A 11 -10.42 -14.50 -0.42
N VAL A 12 -10.01 -13.33 -0.91
CA VAL A 12 -10.61 -12.04 -0.56
C VAL A 12 -11.42 -11.55 -1.74
N TRP A 13 -12.75 -11.57 -1.59
CA TRP A 13 -13.69 -11.19 -2.65
C TRP A 13 -14.50 -9.95 -2.30
N TRP A 14 -14.57 -9.61 -1.01
CA TRP A 14 -15.38 -8.52 -0.49
C TRP A 14 -14.68 -7.88 0.71
N ASN A 15 -15.06 -6.67 1.06
CA ASN A 15 -14.50 -5.91 2.20
C ASN A 15 -14.80 -6.50 3.58
N GLU A 16 -15.68 -7.53 3.67
CA GLU A 16 -15.91 -8.29 4.90
C GLU A 16 -14.84 -9.36 5.16
N PHE A 17 -13.98 -9.66 4.19
CA PHE A 17 -12.88 -10.63 4.28
C PHE A 17 -13.31 -12.04 4.76
N VAL A 18 -14.56 -12.43 4.53
CA VAL A 18 -15.08 -13.72 5.00
C VAL A 18 -14.34 -14.88 4.33
N GLY A 19 -13.73 -15.74 5.15
CA GLY A 19 -13.04 -16.93 4.69
C GLY A 19 -11.71 -16.66 3.99
N HIS A 20 -11.11 -15.49 4.19
CA HIS A 20 -9.81 -15.13 3.61
C HIS A 20 -8.68 -16.09 3.99
N ASP A 21 -7.66 -16.17 3.15
CA ASP A 21 -6.43 -16.94 3.39
C ASP A 21 -5.18 -16.04 3.48
N LEU A 22 -5.31 -14.90 4.16
CA LEU A 22 -4.23 -13.93 4.37
C LEU A 22 -3.07 -14.51 5.19
N ALA A 23 -3.30 -15.56 5.97
CA ALA A 23 -2.24 -16.24 6.71
C ALA A 23 -1.22 -16.92 5.78
N ARG A 24 -1.67 -17.43 4.62
CA ARG A 24 -0.77 -18.00 3.58
C ARG A 24 -0.21 -16.93 2.66
N HIS A 25 -0.92 -15.82 2.52
CA HIS A 25 -0.55 -14.70 1.66
C HIS A 25 -0.36 -13.44 2.52
N PRO A 26 0.73 -13.40 3.33
CA PRO A 26 0.94 -12.32 4.27
C PRO A 26 1.20 -11.00 3.55
N ASP A 27 0.87 -9.91 4.23
CA ASP A 27 1.13 -8.55 3.76
C ASP A 27 2.63 -8.27 3.56
N ILE A 28 2.96 -7.23 2.80
CA ILE A 28 4.34 -6.85 2.46
C ILE A 28 5.23 -6.65 3.70
N LEU A 29 4.69 -6.08 4.79
CA LEU A 29 5.46 -5.85 6.03
C LEU A 29 5.79 -7.16 6.74
N SER A 30 4.88 -8.12 6.69
CA SER A 30 5.11 -9.47 7.21
C SER A 30 6.13 -10.22 6.36
N GLN A 31 6.10 -10.05 5.03
CA GLN A 31 7.09 -10.64 4.12
C GLN A 31 8.50 -10.06 4.38
N VAL A 32 8.62 -8.76 4.63
CA VAL A 32 9.88 -8.12 5.05
C VAL A 32 10.36 -8.71 6.38
N PHE A 33 9.48 -8.85 7.37
CA PHE A 33 9.81 -9.44 8.67
C PHE A 33 10.24 -10.91 8.54
N PHE A 34 9.60 -11.71 7.72
CA PHE A 34 10.00 -13.12 7.50
C PHE A 34 11.36 -13.24 6.82
N ALA A 35 11.70 -12.32 5.93
CA ALA A 35 13.02 -12.26 5.31
C ALA A 35 14.10 -11.77 6.29
N ASN A 36 13.76 -10.84 7.17
CA ASN A 36 14.62 -10.31 8.23
C ASN A 36 13.85 -10.12 9.54
N PRO A 37 13.92 -11.08 10.47
CA PRO A 37 13.21 -11.01 11.77
C PRO A 37 13.62 -9.82 12.66
N SER A 38 14.70 -9.12 12.34
CA SER A 38 15.11 -7.89 13.03
C SER A 38 14.50 -6.63 12.39
N ALA A 39 13.85 -6.74 11.23
CA ALA A 39 13.27 -5.59 10.54
C ALA A 39 12.20 -4.92 11.38
N ARG A 40 12.27 -3.59 11.41
CA ARG A 40 11.26 -2.72 12.01
C ARG A 40 10.26 -2.32 10.96
N THR A 41 8.98 -2.44 11.26
CA THR A 41 7.91 -2.18 10.29
C THR A 41 6.81 -1.31 10.89
N LEU A 42 6.16 -0.54 10.03
CA LEU A 42 5.14 0.42 10.41
C LEU A 42 3.96 0.35 9.44
N ALA A 43 2.74 0.39 9.96
CA ALA A 43 1.56 0.70 9.15
C ALA A 43 0.69 1.74 9.83
N ALA A 44 0.21 2.71 9.03
CA ALA A 44 -0.75 3.72 9.45
C ALA A 44 -1.84 3.83 8.39
N ALA A 45 -3.10 3.71 8.78
CA ALA A 45 -4.20 3.68 7.82
C ALA A 45 -5.46 4.30 8.38
N THR A 46 -6.13 5.08 7.56
CA THR A 46 -7.44 5.67 7.87
C THR A 46 -8.54 4.61 7.81
N TRP A 47 -8.47 3.69 6.85
CA TRP A 47 -9.37 2.55 6.81
C TRP A 47 -8.97 1.49 7.86
N ASP A 48 -9.88 1.22 8.78
CA ASP A 48 -9.64 0.34 9.93
C ASP A 48 -9.33 -1.13 9.55
N ALA A 49 -9.86 -1.63 8.43
CA ALA A 49 -9.55 -2.95 7.91
C ALA A 49 -8.04 -3.20 7.67
N PHE A 50 -7.24 -2.16 7.55
CA PHE A 50 -5.78 -2.32 7.41
C PHE A 50 -5.11 -2.70 8.73
N VAL A 51 -5.46 -2.04 9.82
CA VAL A 51 -4.63 -2.04 11.04
C VAL A 51 -5.39 -2.43 12.31
N SER A 52 -6.73 -2.37 12.29
CA SER A 52 -7.54 -2.67 13.49
C SER A 52 -7.64 -4.17 13.73
N PRO A 53 -7.47 -4.65 14.97
CA PRO A 53 -7.78 -6.03 15.33
C PRO A 53 -9.29 -6.29 15.45
N TYR A 54 -10.12 -5.26 15.28
CA TYR A 54 -11.57 -5.32 15.39
C TYR A 54 -12.18 -5.03 14.01
N GLY A 55 -13.20 -5.76 13.64
CA GLY A 55 -13.87 -5.59 12.34
C GLY A 55 -13.39 -6.57 11.27
N PRO A 56 -13.59 -6.25 9.99
CA PRO A 56 -13.26 -7.16 8.89
C PRO A 56 -11.76 -7.27 8.72
N GLY A 57 -10.87 -7.43 8.59
CA GLY A 57 -9.41 -7.52 8.51
C GLY A 57 -8.80 -8.21 9.75
N PRO A 58 -7.60 -7.80 10.16
CA PRO A 58 -6.77 -6.81 9.50
C PRO A 58 -6.02 -7.35 8.29
N ILE A 59 -5.83 -6.49 7.30
CA ILE A 59 -5.00 -6.80 6.12
C ILE A 59 -3.52 -6.89 6.52
N ILE A 60 -3.06 -5.96 7.35
CA ILE A 60 -1.72 -5.98 7.96
C ILE A 60 -1.77 -6.86 9.21
N HIS A 61 -0.98 -7.92 9.23
CA HIS A 61 -0.93 -8.84 10.37
C HIS A 61 -0.51 -8.13 11.65
N GLN A 62 -1.23 -8.41 12.73
CA GLN A 62 -1.03 -7.74 14.02
C GLN A 62 0.36 -7.98 14.62
N ARG A 63 0.95 -9.15 14.45
CA ARG A 63 2.28 -9.50 15.01
C ARG A 63 2.48 -8.96 16.44
N VAL A 64 1.58 -9.35 17.33
CA VAL A 64 1.42 -8.80 18.70
C VAL A 64 2.72 -8.77 19.51
N ASP A 65 3.57 -9.78 19.37
CA ASP A 65 4.85 -9.82 20.09
C ASP A 65 5.82 -8.75 19.60
N GLN A 66 5.84 -8.48 18.28
CA GLN A 66 6.64 -7.40 17.70
C GLN A 66 6.08 -6.01 18.05
N GLN A 67 4.76 -5.89 18.19
CA GLN A 67 4.17 -4.63 18.69
C GLN A 67 4.60 -4.33 20.13
N ARG A 68 4.63 -5.34 21.00
CA ARG A 68 5.06 -5.17 22.40
C ARG A 68 6.51 -4.71 22.54
N THR A 69 7.35 -5.03 21.57
CA THR A 69 8.77 -4.62 21.55
C THR A 69 9.00 -3.32 20.76
N GLY A 70 7.96 -2.73 20.14
CA GLY A 70 8.08 -1.58 19.26
C GLY A 70 8.67 -1.90 17.89
N GLN A 71 8.87 -3.18 17.56
CA GLN A 71 9.41 -3.61 16.27
C GLN A 71 8.38 -3.55 15.14
N HIS A 72 7.10 -3.67 15.46
CA HIS A 72 5.99 -3.50 14.55
C HIS A 72 5.02 -2.47 15.13
N GLN A 73 4.75 -1.41 14.38
CA GLN A 73 3.90 -0.34 14.85
C GLN A 73 2.70 -0.19 13.93
N LEU A 74 1.52 -0.12 14.52
CA LEU A 74 0.25 0.05 13.84
C LEU A 74 -0.47 1.28 14.38
N PHE A 75 -1.05 2.07 13.49
CA PHE A 75 -1.82 3.25 13.83
C PHE A 75 -3.11 3.33 13.01
N GLY A 76 -4.24 3.43 13.71
CA GLY A 76 -5.54 3.81 13.16
C GLY A 76 -5.99 5.10 13.84
N PRO A 77 -6.42 6.13 13.08
CA PRO A 77 -6.84 7.42 13.63
C PRO A 77 -8.23 7.36 14.27
N ASP A 78 -8.60 8.43 14.95
CA ASP A 78 -9.97 8.68 15.37
C ASP A 78 -10.79 9.25 14.20
N LEU A 79 -11.78 8.50 13.72
CA LEU A 79 -12.64 8.88 12.61
C LEU A 79 -13.77 9.86 13.01
N SER A 80 -13.94 10.16 14.30
CA SER A 80 -15.05 10.98 14.80
C SER A 80 -15.03 12.44 14.28
N GLN A 81 -13.86 12.90 13.80
CA GLN A 81 -13.67 14.24 13.26
C GLN A 81 -13.69 14.30 11.71
N GLY A 82 -14.04 13.19 11.06
CA GLY A 82 -14.10 13.05 9.60
C GLY A 82 -12.80 12.56 8.96
N ILE A 83 -12.92 12.14 7.70
CA ILE A 83 -11.86 11.45 6.97
C ILE A 83 -10.64 12.34 6.73
N ASP A 84 -10.82 13.58 6.32
CA ASP A 84 -9.69 14.51 6.07
C ASP A 84 -8.82 14.66 7.32
N ARG A 85 -9.47 14.81 8.49
CA ARG A 85 -8.75 14.93 9.76
C ARG A 85 -8.06 13.64 10.17
N ALA A 86 -8.67 12.51 9.87
CA ALA A 86 -8.09 11.20 10.09
C ALA A 86 -6.84 10.98 9.20
N ASP A 87 -6.91 11.33 7.92
CA ASP A 87 -5.75 11.30 7.01
C ASP A 87 -4.61 12.21 7.49
N GLU A 88 -4.91 13.41 8.01
CA GLU A 88 -3.91 14.28 8.63
C GLU A 88 -3.23 13.64 9.85
N GLN A 89 -3.99 12.93 10.69
CA GLN A 89 -3.44 12.19 11.83
C GLN A 89 -2.53 11.06 11.38
N VAL A 90 -2.97 10.28 10.38
CA VAL A 90 -2.17 9.22 9.75
C VAL A 90 -0.85 9.78 9.21
N SER A 91 -0.92 10.85 8.42
CA SER A 91 0.27 11.50 7.86
C SER A 91 1.22 12.01 8.94
N SER A 92 0.69 12.71 9.95
CA SER A 92 1.51 13.28 11.02
C SER A 92 2.20 12.21 11.85
N TRP A 93 1.45 11.16 12.21
CA TRP A 93 1.99 10.05 12.98
C TRP A 93 3.06 9.28 12.18
N ALA A 94 2.76 8.93 10.93
CA ALA A 94 3.68 8.22 10.07
C ALA A 94 4.96 9.04 9.79
N ALA A 95 4.83 10.34 9.47
CA ALA A 95 5.98 11.21 9.22
C ALA A 95 6.90 11.30 10.44
N TRP A 96 6.34 11.38 11.66
CA TRP A 96 7.13 11.41 12.89
C TRP A 96 7.96 10.13 13.05
N HIS A 97 7.32 8.97 12.89
CA HIS A 97 8.01 7.68 13.02
C HIS A 97 9.01 7.43 11.89
N LEU A 98 8.67 7.79 10.66
CA LEU A 98 9.61 7.75 9.53
C LEU A 98 10.85 8.59 9.82
N LEU A 99 10.69 9.80 10.35
CA LEU A 99 11.81 10.71 10.62
C LEU A 99 12.65 10.24 11.81
N HIS A 100 12.02 9.88 12.93
CA HIS A 100 12.73 9.66 14.20
C HIS A 100 13.13 8.21 14.45
N GLU A 101 12.38 7.26 13.94
CA GLU A 101 12.62 5.84 14.19
C GLU A 101 13.20 5.09 12.99
N GLY A 102 12.84 5.48 11.76
CA GLY A 102 13.34 4.89 10.53
C GLY A 102 13.05 3.40 10.42
N PRO A 103 11.79 3.00 10.21
CA PRO A 103 11.46 1.60 9.97
C PRO A 103 12.08 1.10 8.67
N ASP A 104 12.35 -0.20 8.57
CA ASP A 104 12.87 -0.84 7.35
C ASP A 104 11.80 -0.91 6.24
N ALA A 105 10.52 -0.97 6.62
CA ALA A 105 9.40 -0.88 5.70
C ALA A 105 8.19 -0.21 6.36
N ALA A 106 7.45 0.57 5.57
CA ALA A 106 6.23 1.25 6.01
C ALA A 106 5.13 1.15 4.95
N VAL A 107 3.89 1.03 5.42
CA VAL A 107 2.67 1.16 4.60
C VAL A 107 1.83 2.29 5.21
N VAL A 108 1.45 3.25 4.38
CA VAL A 108 0.57 4.35 4.78
C VAL A 108 -0.60 4.39 3.81
N TYR A 109 -1.83 4.45 4.34
CA TYR A 109 -3.06 4.47 3.55
C TYR A 109 -3.91 5.67 3.95
N PHE A 110 -4.36 6.40 2.94
CA PHE A 110 -5.27 7.54 3.03
C PHE A 110 -6.60 7.21 2.34
N GLU A 111 -7.71 7.54 2.97
CA GLU A 111 -9.07 7.22 2.49
C GLU A 111 -9.78 8.42 1.84
N GLY A 112 -9.25 9.63 1.99
CA GLY A 112 -9.93 10.86 1.57
C GLY A 112 -10.33 10.91 0.10
N VAL A 113 -9.49 10.35 -0.80
CA VAL A 113 -9.80 10.31 -2.23
C VAL A 113 -10.96 9.35 -2.52
N ASP A 114 -10.95 8.16 -1.91
CA ASP A 114 -12.04 7.18 -2.04
C ASP A 114 -13.35 7.74 -1.50
N HIS A 115 -13.32 8.35 -0.31
CA HIS A 115 -14.49 9.00 0.29
C HIS A 115 -15.08 10.09 -0.62
N ALA A 116 -14.25 10.92 -1.24
CA ALA A 116 -14.70 11.94 -2.20
C ALA A 116 -15.24 11.30 -3.47
N GLY A 117 -14.61 10.22 -3.96
CA GLY A 117 -15.07 9.46 -5.11
C GLY A 117 -16.46 8.87 -4.93
N HIS A 118 -16.72 8.27 -3.77
CA HIS A 118 -18.06 7.78 -3.42
C HIS A 118 -19.10 8.89 -3.31
N SER A 119 -18.74 10.02 -2.72
CA SER A 119 -19.69 11.08 -2.39
C SER A 119 -20.00 11.99 -3.57
N PHE A 120 -19.05 12.23 -4.47
CA PHE A 120 -19.14 13.29 -5.47
C PHE A 120 -18.78 12.84 -6.89
N GLY A 121 -18.15 11.68 -7.07
CA GLY A 121 -17.70 11.18 -8.36
C GLY A 121 -16.34 11.72 -8.81
N ALA A 122 -15.67 10.97 -9.70
CA ALA A 122 -14.30 11.25 -10.13
C ALA A 122 -14.15 12.56 -10.92
N ASP A 123 -15.20 13.04 -11.58
CA ASP A 123 -15.18 14.29 -12.36
C ASP A 123 -15.43 15.54 -11.52
N SER A 124 -15.67 15.39 -10.21
CA SER A 124 -16.02 16.50 -9.31
C SER A 124 -14.81 17.33 -8.89
N GLU A 125 -15.06 18.60 -8.57
CA GLU A 125 -14.05 19.47 -7.97
C GLU A 125 -13.62 18.96 -6.58
N GLN A 126 -14.54 18.37 -5.82
CA GLN A 126 -14.26 17.78 -4.51
C GLN A 126 -13.28 16.60 -4.60
N TYR A 127 -13.43 15.76 -5.62
CA TYR A 127 -12.46 14.68 -5.86
C TYR A 127 -11.06 15.23 -6.18
N GLN A 128 -10.97 16.24 -7.03
CA GLN A 128 -9.70 16.89 -7.35
C GLN A 128 -9.07 17.56 -6.12
N GLN A 129 -9.87 18.17 -5.24
CA GLN A 129 -9.41 18.74 -3.99
C GLN A 129 -8.89 17.66 -3.04
N ALA A 130 -9.58 16.53 -2.95
CA ALA A 130 -9.14 15.38 -2.13
C ALA A 130 -7.79 14.80 -2.64
N VAL A 131 -7.62 14.67 -3.96
CA VAL A 131 -6.33 14.27 -4.56
C VAL A 131 -5.23 15.25 -4.18
N GLY A 132 -5.49 16.57 -4.30
CA GLY A 132 -4.53 17.61 -3.90
C GLY A 132 -4.19 17.55 -2.41
N HIS A 133 -5.17 17.28 -1.54
CA HIS A 133 -4.94 17.12 -0.10
C HIS A 133 -4.06 15.91 0.20
N VAL A 134 -4.35 14.74 -0.37
CA VAL A 134 -3.55 13.53 -0.17
C VAL A 134 -2.14 13.67 -0.75
N ASP A 135 -1.95 14.42 -1.85
CA ASP A 135 -0.62 14.77 -2.36
C ASP A 135 0.20 15.57 -1.33
N GLU A 136 -0.43 16.57 -0.69
CA GLU A 136 0.19 17.32 0.41
C GLU A 136 0.61 16.41 1.58
N LEU A 137 -0.27 15.51 2.01
CA LEU A 137 0.01 14.55 3.08
C LEU A 137 1.15 13.59 2.69
N THR A 138 1.15 13.11 1.45
CA THR A 138 2.23 12.27 0.90
C THR A 138 3.56 13.02 0.88
N ARG A 139 3.55 14.29 0.54
CA ARG A 139 4.76 15.13 0.54
C ARG A 139 5.37 15.26 1.95
N HIS A 140 4.57 15.27 3.03
CA HIS A 140 5.10 15.24 4.39
C HIS A 140 5.89 13.95 4.67
N LEU A 141 5.40 12.79 4.19
CA LEU A 141 6.09 11.51 4.34
C LEU A 141 7.41 11.50 3.55
N VAL A 142 7.36 11.95 2.29
CA VAL A 142 8.55 12.04 1.43
C VAL A 142 9.60 12.96 2.05
N LYS A 143 9.18 14.10 2.62
CA LYS A 143 10.08 15.03 3.31
C LYS A 143 10.74 14.37 4.52
N ALA A 144 10.00 13.61 5.32
CA ALA A 144 10.54 12.93 6.50
C ALA A 144 11.68 11.96 6.12
N VAL A 145 11.50 11.15 5.08
CA VAL A 145 12.53 10.21 4.63
C VAL A 145 13.68 10.88 3.87
N ALA A 146 13.42 11.99 3.17
CA ALA A 146 14.48 12.81 2.55
C ALA A 146 15.39 13.45 3.62
N GLU A 147 14.81 13.94 4.71
CA GLU A 147 15.57 14.48 5.83
C GLU A 147 16.43 13.42 6.51
N ARG A 148 15.93 12.18 6.67
CA ARG A 148 16.75 11.06 7.14
C ARG A 148 17.91 10.73 6.20
N HIS A 149 17.65 10.76 4.89
CA HIS A 149 18.73 10.60 3.91
C HIS A 149 19.82 11.66 4.11
N GLU A 150 19.45 12.92 4.25
CA GLU A 150 20.39 14.03 4.46
C GLU A 150 21.19 13.89 5.76
N GLN A 151 20.53 13.46 6.86
CA GLN A 151 21.14 13.37 8.18
C GLN A 151 21.95 12.09 8.39
N LEU A 152 21.51 10.96 7.85
CA LEU A 152 22.01 9.62 8.16
C LEU A 152 22.58 8.86 6.96
N GLY A 153 22.39 9.38 5.73
CA GLY A 153 22.80 8.71 4.50
C GLY A 153 21.97 7.47 4.15
N GLU A 154 20.81 7.29 4.78
CA GLU A 154 19.89 6.19 4.47
C GLU A 154 19.33 6.33 3.05
N GLN A 155 19.07 5.20 2.41
CA GLN A 155 18.41 5.17 1.10
C GLN A 155 16.97 4.70 1.26
N TRP A 156 16.05 5.37 0.57
CA TRP A 156 14.63 5.09 0.67
C TRP A 156 14.00 4.88 -0.70
N LEU A 157 13.33 3.73 -0.86
CA LEU A 157 12.44 3.51 -1.99
C LEU A 157 11.03 3.94 -1.57
N VAL A 158 10.52 4.99 -2.20
CA VAL A 158 9.15 5.47 -2.02
C VAL A 158 8.30 5.02 -3.20
N ALA A 159 7.18 4.40 -2.93
CA ALA A 159 6.20 3.99 -3.93
C ALA A 159 4.81 4.52 -3.55
N VAL A 160 4.10 5.08 -4.51
CA VAL A 160 2.72 5.57 -4.36
C VAL A 160 1.86 4.86 -5.39
N THR A 161 0.76 4.29 -4.93
CA THR A 161 -0.19 3.57 -5.79
C THR A 161 -1.62 3.77 -5.27
N THR A 162 -2.60 3.41 -6.07
CA THR A 162 -4.00 3.27 -5.67
C THR A 162 -4.47 1.85 -6.00
N ASP A 163 -5.45 1.37 -5.29
CA ASP A 163 -6.08 0.07 -5.51
C ASP A 163 -7.07 0.11 -6.69
N HIS A 164 -7.80 1.19 -6.88
CA HIS A 164 -8.76 1.40 -7.96
C HIS A 164 -8.96 2.89 -8.29
N GLY A 165 -9.75 3.16 -9.32
CA GLY A 165 -10.31 4.47 -9.64
C GLY A 165 -11.79 4.57 -9.27
N HIS A 166 -12.44 5.63 -9.72
CA HIS A 166 -13.87 5.88 -9.49
C HIS A 166 -14.59 6.22 -10.78
N LYS A 167 -15.90 5.98 -10.81
CA LYS A 167 -16.78 6.43 -11.89
C LYS A 167 -16.98 7.94 -11.85
N PRO A 168 -17.23 8.59 -13.00
CA PRO A 168 -17.53 10.02 -13.07
C PRO A 168 -18.67 10.45 -12.14
N GLU A 169 -19.72 9.64 -12.07
CA GLU A 169 -20.91 9.87 -11.25
C GLU A 169 -20.79 9.42 -9.79
N GLY A 170 -19.73 8.69 -9.45
CA GLY A 170 -19.44 8.23 -8.10
C GLY A 170 -19.46 6.73 -7.92
N GLY A 171 -18.73 6.29 -6.89
CA GLY A 171 -18.59 4.89 -6.55
C GLY A 171 -17.68 4.10 -7.48
N HIS A 172 -17.55 2.82 -7.18
CA HIS A 172 -16.76 1.81 -7.89
C HIS A 172 -17.41 0.43 -7.71
N GLY A 173 -16.75 -0.64 -8.14
CA GLY A 173 -17.22 -2.01 -7.90
C GLY A 173 -17.79 -2.69 -9.14
N GLU A 174 -17.62 -2.09 -10.29
CA GLU A 174 -18.02 -2.63 -11.59
C GLU A 174 -16.79 -2.71 -12.52
N ASP A 175 -16.98 -3.27 -13.73
CA ASP A 175 -15.89 -3.62 -14.65
C ASP A 175 -15.47 -2.48 -15.60
N GLU A 176 -15.76 -1.23 -15.24
CA GLU A 176 -15.39 -0.08 -16.05
C GLU A 176 -13.88 0.16 -16.04
N VAL A 177 -13.38 0.63 -17.17
CA VAL A 177 -11.95 0.91 -17.36
C VAL A 177 -11.45 1.96 -16.36
N GLU A 178 -12.26 2.95 -16.04
CA GLU A 178 -11.96 4.03 -15.10
C GLU A 178 -11.73 3.48 -13.68
N VAL A 179 -12.56 2.53 -13.25
CA VAL A 179 -12.47 1.87 -11.95
C VAL A 179 -11.23 0.97 -11.88
N ARG A 180 -10.96 0.21 -12.95
CA ARG A 180 -9.84 -0.75 -12.99
C ARG A 180 -8.47 -0.12 -13.22
N ARG A 181 -8.41 1.17 -13.54
CA ARG A 181 -7.13 1.87 -13.71
C ARG A 181 -6.51 2.20 -12.37
N SER A 182 -5.26 1.78 -12.22
CA SER A 182 -4.38 2.15 -11.13
C SER A 182 -3.08 2.71 -11.68
N PHE A 183 -2.21 3.17 -10.81
CA PHE A 183 -0.87 3.64 -11.16
C PHE A 183 0.14 3.17 -10.13
N LEU A 184 1.40 3.15 -10.50
CA LEU A 184 2.53 3.01 -9.59
C LEU A 184 3.53 4.12 -9.91
N ALA A 185 3.73 5.04 -8.99
CA ALA A 185 4.81 6.02 -9.02
C ALA A 185 5.89 5.61 -8.02
N ALA A 186 7.15 5.62 -8.42
CA ALA A 186 8.25 5.25 -7.55
C ALA A 186 9.40 6.24 -7.64
N HIS A 187 10.03 6.49 -6.50
CA HIS A 187 11.21 7.35 -6.38
C HIS A 187 12.21 6.75 -5.40
N HIS A 188 13.51 6.82 -5.75
CA HIS A 188 14.57 6.35 -4.87
C HIS A 188 15.37 7.55 -4.36
N ILE A 189 15.17 7.87 -3.09
CA ILE A 189 15.92 8.94 -2.39
C ILE A 189 17.30 8.41 -2.02
N GLY A 190 18.32 9.13 -2.43
CA GLY A 190 19.71 8.75 -2.18
C GLY A 190 20.30 7.75 -3.16
N GLY A 191 19.58 7.39 -4.23
CA GLY A 191 20.05 6.44 -5.23
C GLY A 191 19.32 6.54 -6.56
N THR A 192 19.49 5.53 -7.39
CA THR A 192 18.76 5.34 -8.64
C THR A 192 17.65 4.30 -8.44
N LEU A 193 16.56 4.44 -9.17
CA LEU A 193 15.51 3.42 -9.16
C LEU A 193 16.11 2.05 -9.51
N PRO A 194 15.82 1.01 -8.73
CA PRO A 194 16.21 -0.35 -9.04
C PRO A 194 15.68 -0.81 -10.41
N GLU A 195 16.45 -1.65 -11.10
CA GLU A 195 16.15 -2.11 -12.45
C GLU A 195 14.71 -2.70 -12.61
N PRO A 196 14.18 -3.47 -11.66
CA PRO A 196 12.81 -3.98 -11.77
C PRO A 196 11.76 -2.87 -11.94
N LEU A 197 11.96 -1.70 -11.30
CA LEU A 197 11.04 -0.55 -11.38
C LEU A 197 11.25 0.33 -12.62
N LEU A 198 12.31 0.11 -13.37
CA LEU A 198 12.56 0.84 -14.63
C LEU A 198 11.81 0.22 -15.82
N ARG A 199 11.25 -0.96 -15.66
CA ARG A 199 10.49 -1.64 -16.70
C ARG A 199 9.09 -1.04 -16.77
N THR A 200 8.74 -0.43 -17.89
CA THR A 200 7.48 0.28 -18.13
C THR A 200 6.35 -0.65 -18.62
N ALA A 201 6.34 -1.90 -18.21
CA ALA A 201 5.23 -2.80 -18.53
C ALA A 201 3.98 -2.42 -17.70
N ALA A 202 2.79 -2.66 -18.22
CA ALA A 202 1.58 -2.59 -17.44
C ALA A 202 1.66 -3.64 -16.32
N LEU A 203 1.48 -3.21 -15.07
CA LEU A 203 1.48 -4.08 -13.89
C LEU A 203 0.04 -4.40 -13.50
N ARG A 204 -0.17 -5.62 -13.04
CA ARG A 204 -1.38 -6.00 -12.31
C ARG A 204 -1.21 -5.64 -10.83
N SER A 205 -2.30 -5.37 -10.13
CA SER A 205 -2.25 -4.95 -8.73
C SER A 205 -1.50 -5.94 -7.82
N HIS A 206 -1.65 -7.25 -8.05
CA HIS A 206 -0.94 -8.28 -7.27
C HIS A 206 0.57 -8.36 -7.57
N GLU A 207 1.05 -7.76 -8.66
CA GLU A 207 2.48 -7.73 -9.01
C GLU A 207 3.25 -6.60 -8.29
N VAL A 208 2.53 -5.63 -7.70
CA VAL A 208 3.15 -4.47 -7.04
C VAL A 208 4.02 -4.89 -5.85
N THR A 209 3.49 -5.69 -4.93
CA THR A 209 4.27 -6.15 -3.75
C THR A 209 5.49 -7.00 -4.13
N PRO A 210 5.40 -8.03 -5.00
CA PRO A 210 6.59 -8.75 -5.45
C PRO A 210 7.63 -7.86 -6.10
N LEU A 211 7.21 -6.89 -6.91
CA LEU A 211 8.10 -5.94 -7.57
C LEU A 211 8.84 -5.06 -6.56
N LEU A 212 8.14 -4.51 -5.56
CA LEU A 212 8.74 -3.69 -4.52
C LEU A 212 9.71 -4.50 -3.65
N LEU A 213 9.34 -5.71 -3.24
CA LEU A 213 10.22 -6.60 -2.49
C LEU A 213 11.50 -6.93 -3.27
N GLN A 214 11.38 -7.27 -4.56
CA GLN A 214 12.52 -7.49 -5.44
C GLN A 214 13.41 -6.24 -5.55
N ALA A 215 12.81 -5.07 -5.71
CA ALA A 215 13.53 -3.80 -5.79
C ALA A 215 14.28 -3.45 -4.50
N MET A 216 13.76 -3.88 -3.35
CA MET A 216 14.39 -3.75 -2.04
C MET A 216 15.43 -4.84 -1.75
N GLY A 217 15.60 -5.83 -2.63
CA GLY A 217 16.45 -6.99 -2.39
C GLY A 217 15.92 -7.94 -1.31
N VAL A 218 14.62 -7.87 -1.02
CA VAL A 218 13.95 -8.73 -0.05
C VAL A 218 13.54 -10.03 -0.75
N HIS A 219 14.09 -11.13 -0.27
CA HIS A 219 13.74 -12.47 -0.75
C HIS A 219 13.04 -13.20 0.41
N PRO A 220 11.73 -13.43 0.35
CA PRO A 220 11.01 -14.13 1.39
C PRO A 220 11.56 -15.57 1.53
N GLY A 221 12.25 -15.86 2.62
CA GLY A 221 13.00 -17.12 2.80
C GLY A 221 12.17 -18.40 2.96
N HIS A 222 10.84 -18.30 2.98
CA HIS A 222 9.94 -19.43 3.23
C HIS A 222 8.66 -19.43 2.38
N MET A 223 8.52 -18.53 1.42
CA MET A 223 7.45 -18.63 0.44
C MET A 223 7.96 -19.54 -0.69
N ASP A 224 7.19 -20.56 -1.01
CA ASP A 224 7.50 -21.41 -2.16
C ASP A 224 7.63 -20.52 -3.40
N ALA A 225 8.71 -20.68 -4.17
CA ALA A 225 8.97 -19.83 -5.34
C ALA A 225 7.86 -19.92 -6.42
N SER A 226 6.92 -20.89 -6.26
CA SER A 226 5.68 -20.99 -7.01
C SER A 226 4.59 -20.03 -6.54
N ASP A 227 4.66 -19.54 -5.28
CA ASP A 227 3.66 -18.66 -4.68
C ASP A 227 4.06 -17.18 -4.78
N VAL A 228 5.34 -16.91 -4.91
CA VAL A 228 5.81 -15.57 -5.30
C VAL A 228 5.70 -15.54 -6.82
N GLY A 229 4.77 -14.75 -7.34
CA GLY A 229 4.72 -14.46 -8.77
C GLY A 229 6.05 -13.90 -9.21
N VAL A 230 7.00 -14.80 -9.51
CA VAL A 230 8.28 -14.39 -10.06
C VAL A 230 7.98 -13.75 -11.38
N LEU A 231 8.27 -12.47 -11.51
CA LEU A 231 8.21 -11.71 -12.77
C LEU A 231 9.21 -12.31 -13.79
N ARG A 232 9.02 -13.57 -14.12
CA ARG A 232 9.67 -14.22 -15.26
C ARG A 232 8.68 -14.07 -16.40
N ASP A 233 9.01 -13.22 -17.33
CA ASP A 233 8.29 -13.05 -18.59
C ASP A 233 6.89 -12.44 -18.46
N VAL A 234 6.83 -11.19 -17.93
CA VAL A 234 5.63 -10.37 -18.10
C VAL A 234 5.56 -9.97 -19.57
N GLU A 235 4.78 -10.70 -20.36
CA GLU A 235 4.40 -10.20 -21.68
C GLU A 235 3.63 -8.90 -21.49
N PRO A 236 3.95 -7.84 -22.27
CA PRO A 236 3.20 -6.60 -22.19
C PRO A 236 1.74 -6.89 -22.54
N ILE A 237 0.85 -6.65 -21.60
CA ILE A 237 -0.58 -6.76 -21.84
C ILE A 237 -0.94 -5.65 -22.82
N GLY A 238 -1.32 -6.04 -24.03
CA GLY A 238 -1.88 -5.13 -25.01
C GLY A 238 -3.08 -4.38 -24.43
N PRO A 239 -3.46 -3.23 -25.01
CA PRO A 239 -4.57 -2.45 -24.52
C PRO A 239 -5.84 -3.30 -24.52
N SER A 240 -6.43 -3.49 -23.35
CA SER A 240 -7.67 -4.21 -23.13
C SER A 240 -7.64 -5.74 -23.23
N ARG A 241 -7.18 -6.40 -22.14
CA ARG A 241 -7.81 -7.67 -21.73
C ARG A 241 -7.41 -7.96 -20.27
N GLU A 242 -8.43 -7.99 -19.41
CA GLU A 242 -8.43 -8.58 -18.07
C GLU A 242 -7.48 -7.95 -17.07
N MET A 243 -7.87 -6.77 -16.57
CA MET A 243 -7.56 -6.45 -15.19
C MET A 243 -8.76 -6.93 -14.36
N ASP A 244 -8.59 -8.08 -13.71
CA ASP A 244 -9.59 -8.60 -12.79
C ASP A 244 -9.55 -7.77 -11.51
N PHE A 245 -10.29 -6.69 -11.49
CA PHE A 245 -10.74 -6.04 -10.27
C PHE A 245 -12.23 -6.32 -10.14
N GLU A 246 -12.57 -7.45 -9.59
CA GLU A 246 -13.89 -7.68 -9.02
C GLU A 246 -13.86 -7.14 -7.59
N TRP A 247 -14.62 -6.10 -7.36
CA TRP A 247 -14.87 -5.48 -6.05
C TRP A 247 -16.29 -5.76 -5.61
#